data_20518806308bcdc2843ad3f5310da945
#
_entry.id   20518806308bcdc2843ad3f5310da945
#
_cell.length_a   1.000
_cell.length_b   1.000
_cell.length_c   1.000
_cell.angle_alpha   90.00
_cell.angle_beta   90.00
_cell.angle_gamma   90.00
#
_symmetry.space_group_name_H-M   'P 1'
#
loop_
_entity.id
_entity.type
_entity.pdbx_description
1 polymer ?
#
loop_
_entity_poly.entity_id
_entity_poly.type
_entity_poly.pdbx_seq_one_letter_code
_entity_poly.pdbx_strand_id
1 'polypeptide(L)'
;MSTEGKEQFHISSFVVRCLPERLQDIMATVASMPGAEVHGDDARGKFVALLELESDAALVETITAIELIQGVVNTSMVYHHAE
;
A
#
# COMPACT_ATOMS: atom_id res chain seq x y z
N MET A 1 -20.84 -15.37 -16.31
CA MET A 1 -20.25 -15.08 -16.09
C MET A 1 -19.56 -14.99 -15.51
N SER A 2 -19.64 -15.00 -16.12
CA SER A 2 -18.62 -15.23 -15.66
C SER A 2 -18.09 -14.46 -14.63
N THR A 3 -17.69 -14.94 -13.75
CA THR A 3 -17.16 -14.25 -12.67
C THR A 3 -15.70 -14.10 -12.76
N GLU A 4 -15.14 -14.59 -13.85
CA GLU A 4 -13.72 -14.64 -13.91
C GLU A 4 -13.12 -13.29 -13.76
N GLY A 5 -13.61 -12.31 -14.47
CA GLY A 5 -13.02 -10.99 -14.42
C GLY A 5 -13.13 -10.37 -13.08
N LYS A 6 -14.17 -10.71 -12.37
CA LYS A 6 -14.40 -10.11 -11.07
C LYS A 6 -13.52 -10.70 -10.00
N GLU A 7 -12.97 -11.88 -10.28
CA GLU A 7 -12.17 -12.53 -9.29
C GLU A 7 -10.72 -12.11 -9.34
N GLN A 8 -10.38 -11.23 -10.25
CA GLN A 8 -8.98 -10.86 -10.43
C GLN A 8 -8.62 -9.74 -9.49
N PHE A 9 -7.79 -10.05 -8.53
CA PHE A 9 -7.27 -9.06 -7.61
C PHE A 9 -5.77 -9.08 -7.68
N HIS A 10 -5.18 -7.90 -7.54
CA HIS A 10 -3.76 -7.74 -7.48
C HIS A 10 -3.39 -7.48 -6.02
N ILE A 11 -2.63 -8.38 -5.45
CA ILE A 11 -2.22 -8.28 -4.06
C ILE A 11 -0.74 -7.96 -4.05
N SER A 12 -0.39 -6.85 -3.42
CA SER A 12 1.00 -6.39 -3.37
C SER A 12 1.37 -5.95 -1.98
N SER A 13 2.58 -6.26 -1.58
CA SER A 13 3.10 -5.81 -0.30
C SER A 13 4.25 -4.86 -0.56
N PHE A 14 4.24 -3.75 0.14
CA PHE A 14 5.24 -2.71 -0.02
C PHE A 14 5.82 -2.33 1.32
N VAL A 15 7.11 -2.07 1.35
CA VAL A 15 7.71 -1.44 2.51
C VAL A 15 7.65 0.05 2.27
N VAL A 16 7.04 0.78 3.19
CA VAL A 16 6.95 2.22 3.12
C VAL A 16 7.90 2.79 4.15
N ARG A 17 8.77 3.68 3.71
CA ARG A 17 9.69 4.37 4.61
C ARG A 17 9.27 5.81 4.72
N CYS A 18 9.27 6.31 5.94
CA CYS A 18 8.79 7.67 6.19
C CYS A 18 9.56 8.26 7.37
N LEU A 19 9.34 9.54 7.59
CA LEU A 19 9.91 10.20 8.76
C LEU A 19 9.30 9.58 10.02
N PRO A 20 10.12 9.21 11.02
CA PRO A 20 9.58 8.54 12.20
C PRO A 20 8.51 9.36 12.92
N GLU A 21 8.63 10.66 12.94
CA GLU A 21 7.66 11.50 13.63
C GLU A 21 6.33 11.55 12.89
N ARG A 22 6.29 11.10 11.63
CA ARG A 22 5.06 11.06 10.84
C ARG A 22 4.48 9.66 10.74
N LEU A 23 5.13 8.68 11.36
CA LEU A 23 4.79 7.28 11.13
C LEU A 23 3.32 6.98 11.42
N GLN A 24 2.82 7.39 12.58
CA GLN A 24 1.45 7.05 12.96
C GLN A 24 0.44 7.74 12.07
N ASP A 25 0.67 8.99 11.71
CA ASP A 25 -0.23 9.71 10.82
C ASP A 25 -0.26 9.08 9.45
N ILE A 26 0.92 8.70 8.93
CA ILE A 26 1.00 8.12 7.60
C ILE A 26 0.35 6.75 7.58
N MET A 27 0.58 5.93 8.62
CA MET A 27 -0.05 4.63 8.70
C MET A 27 -1.57 4.75 8.72
N ALA A 28 -2.09 5.73 9.48
CA ALA A 28 -3.54 5.94 9.54
C ALA A 28 -4.08 6.35 8.18
N THR A 29 -3.36 7.21 7.48
CA THR A 29 -3.79 7.66 6.15
C THR A 29 -3.82 6.50 5.17
N VAL A 30 -2.75 5.68 5.16
CA VAL A 30 -2.69 4.54 4.25
C VAL A 30 -3.77 3.53 4.59
N ALA A 31 -3.97 3.27 5.89
CA ALA A 31 -4.97 2.28 6.30
C ALA A 31 -6.38 2.70 5.91
N SER A 32 -6.62 3.99 5.69
CA SER A 32 -7.93 4.46 5.29
C SER A 32 -8.18 4.33 3.80
N MET A 33 -7.16 4.00 3.03
CA MET A 33 -7.33 3.86 1.59
C MET A 33 -8.01 2.56 1.25
N PRO A 34 -8.87 2.54 0.21
CA PRO A 34 -9.57 1.30 -0.17
C PRO A 34 -8.58 0.19 -0.51
N GLY A 35 -8.80 -0.98 0.05
CA GLY A 35 -7.99 -2.15 -0.23
C GLY A 35 -6.66 -2.17 0.47
N ALA A 36 -6.40 -1.25 1.40
CA ALA A 36 -5.10 -1.14 2.05
C ALA A 36 -5.15 -1.61 3.49
N GLU A 37 -4.09 -2.30 3.90
CA GLU A 37 -3.86 -2.67 5.29
C GLU A 37 -2.43 -2.32 5.63
N VAL A 38 -2.17 -2.01 6.88
CA VAL A 38 -0.81 -1.69 7.32
C VAL A 38 -0.42 -2.66 8.42
N HIS A 39 0.83 -3.09 8.38
CA HIS A 39 1.38 -4.08 9.31
C HIS A 39 2.83 -3.77 9.61
N GLY A 40 3.32 -4.38 10.68
CA GLY A 40 4.75 -4.46 10.92
C GLY A 40 5.46 -3.13 11.04
N ASP A 41 4.87 -2.19 11.76
CA ASP A 41 5.48 -0.89 11.88
C ASP A 41 6.75 -0.96 12.74
N ASP A 42 7.66 -0.06 12.42
CA ASP A 42 8.95 0.05 13.08
C ASP A 42 9.12 1.54 13.43
N ALA A 43 9.46 1.79 14.68
CA ALA A 43 9.56 3.16 15.17
C ALA A 43 10.58 4.00 14.40
N ARG A 44 11.45 3.37 13.63
CA ARG A 44 12.41 4.09 12.80
C ARG A 44 11.78 4.67 11.54
N GLY A 45 10.49 4.46 11.34
CA GLY A 45 9.80 5.04 10.20
C GLY A 45 9.61 4.07 9.06
N LYS A 46 9.16 2.86 9.36
CA LYS A 46 8.99 1.84 8.33
C LYS A 46 7.76 1.00 8.67
N PHE A 47 6.99 0.66 7.67
CA PHE A 47 5.88 -0.27 7.85
C PHE A 47 5.59 -0.96 6.52
N VAL A 48 4.77 -2.00 6.59
CA VAL A 48 4.37 -2.74 5.40
C VAL A 48 2.94 -2.34 5.05
N ALA A 49 2.73 -2.00 3.79
CA ALA A 49 1.39 -1.74 3.27
C ALA A 49 1.01 -2.90 2.37
N LEU A 50 -0.12 -3.53 2.68
CA LEU A 50 -0.66 -4.59 1.87
C LEU A 50 -1.82 -4.02 1.08
N LEU A 51 -1.75 -4.13 -0.24
CA LEU A 51 -2.78 -3.58 -1.12
C LEU A 51 -3.44 -4.70 -1.89
N GLU A 52 -4.77 -4.73 -1.87
CA GLU A 52 -5.54 -5.70 -2.64
C GLU A 52 -6.51 -4.90 -3.50
N LEU A 53 -6.22 -4.82 -4.79
CA LEU A 53 -6.97 -3.95 -5.69
C LEU A 53 -7.31 -4.70 -6.96
N GLU A 54 -8.26 -4.14 -7.72
CA GLU A 54 -8.85 -4.85 -8.84
C GLU A 54 -8.02 -4.78 -10.11
N SER A 55 -7.09 -3.85 -10.20
CA SER A 55 -6.33 -3.68 -11.43
C SER A 55 -4.96 -3.12 -11.12
N ASP A 56 -4.05 -3.30 -12.09
CA ASP A 56 -2.74 -2.68 -12.00
C ASP A 56 -2.85 -1.18 -11.98
N ALA A 57 -3.79 -0.62 -12.72
CA ALA A 57 -3.95 0.83 -12.74
C ALA A 57 -4.32 1.35 -11.36
N ALA A 58 -5.26 0.66 -10.68
CA ALA A 58 -5.64 1.08 -9.34
C ALA A 58 -4.48 0.94 -8.37
N LEU A 59 -3.67 -0.11 -8.55
CA LEU A 59 -2.51 -0.32 -7.72
C LEU A 59 -1.50 0.82 -7.88
N VAL A 60 -1.19 1.16 -9.12
CA VAL A 60 -0.25 2.24 -9.40
C VAL A 60 -0.75 3.56 -8.84
N GLU A 61 -2.05 3.84 -8.99
CA GLU A 61 -2.62 5.07 -8.46
C GLU A 61 -2.50 5.13 -6.94
N THR A 62 -2.75 4.01 -6.27
CA THR A 62 -2.68 3.98 -4.83
C THR A 62 -1.24 4.17 -4.35
N ILE A 63 -0.30 3.50 -5.00
CA ILE A 63 1.12 3.65 -4.65
C ILE A 63 1.56 5.09 -4.86
N THR A 64 1.15 5.70 -5.96
CA THR A 64 1.49 7.08 -6.23
C THR A 64 0.92 7.99 -5.14
N ALA A 65 -0.33 7.73 -4.72
CA ALA A 65 -0.93 8.52 -3.65
C ALA A 65 -0.14 8.38 -2.36
N ILE A 66 0.33 7.17 -2.06
CA ILE A 66 1.12 6.95 -0.86
C ILE A 66 2.43 7.73 -0.95
N GLU A 67 3.08 7.68 -2.11
CA GLU A 67 4.36 8.37 -2.28
C GLU A 67 4.22 9.88 -2.19
N LEU A 68 3.03 10.40 -2.43
CA LEU A 68 2.80 11.83 -2.35
C LEU A 68 2.46 12.31 -0.95
N ILE A 69 2.26 11.40 0.00
CA ILE A 69 1.98 11.79 1.38
C ILE A 69 3.21 12.48 1.94
N GLN A 70 2.99 13.65 2.54
CA GLN A 70 4.11 14.38 3.13
C GLN A 70 4.75 13.55 4.23
N GLY A 71 6.05 13.37 4.14
CA GLY A 71 6.80 12.59 5.12
C GLY A 71 7.18 11.21 4.63
N VAL A 72 6.58 10.74 3.53
CA VAL A 72 6.97 9.47 2.94
C VAL A 72 8.26 9.69 2.16
N VAL A 73 9.26 8.83 2.43
CA VAL A 73 10.56 8.92 1.78
C VAL A 73 10.59 8.09 0.52
N ASN A 74 10.15 6.84 0.63
CA ASN A 74 10.06 5.98 -0.55
C ASN A 74 9.22 4.77 -0.24
N THR A 75 8.89 4.03 -1.29
CA THR A 75 8.20 2.75 -1.18
C THR A 75 9.00 1.72 -1.97
N SER A 76 8.94 0.47 -1.52
CA SER A 76 9.60 -0.64 -2.21
C SER A 76 8.67 -1.82 -2.23
N MET A 77 8.44 -2.37 -3.42
CA MET A 77 7.59 -3.55 -3.54
C MET A 77 8.36 -4.78 -3.09
N VAL A 78 7.77 -5.59 -2.22
CA VAL A 78 8.39 -6.82 -1.78
C VAL A 78 7.62 -8.04 -2.25
N TYR A 79 6.36 -7.87 -2.66
CA TYR A 79 5.57 -9.00 -3.11
C TYR A 79 4.43 -8.50 -4.00
N HIS A 80 4.19 -9.22 -5.08
CA HIS A 80 3.07 -8.93 -5.96
C HIS A 80 2.49 -10.25 -6.46
N HIS A 81 1.18 -10.39 -6.34
CA HIS A 81 0.49 -11.58 -6.81
C HIS A 81 -0.78 -11.13 -7.53
N ALA A 82 -1.01 -11.65 -8.70
CA ALA A 82 -2.22 -11.38 -9.48
C ALA A 82 -2.95 -12.68 -9.72
N GLU A 83 -4.24 -12.65 -9.46
CA GLU A 83 -5.08 -13.83 -9.65
C GLU A 83 -5.89 -13.70 -10.89
#